data_04598a222fc124da3e9bd0bb8dcd7f28
#
_entry.id   04598a222fc124da3e9bd0bb8dcd7f28
#
_cell.length_a   1.000
_cell.length_b   1.000
_cell.length_c   1.000
_cell.angle_alpha   90.00
_cell.angle_beta   90.00
_cell.angle_gamma   90.00
#
_symmetry.space_group_name_H-M   'P 1'
#
loop_
_entity.id
_entity.type
_entity.pdbx_description
1 polymer ?
#
loop_
_entity_poly.entity_id
_entity_poly.type
_entity_poly.pdbx_seq_one_letter_code
_entity_poly.pdbx_strand_id
1 'polypeptide(L)'
;MGYVFRPQRNKTNVTINKLLKECNGKKEQNLIETLALRSMSKAEYTTENIGHYGLAFSKYTHFTSPIRRYPDIITHRLLHACLTKGKRENNEVLKEACKHSSYREQLATKAERDSIKYMQMVYMKNKIGEEFKAVISGVTERGLYVEIIENKCEGMIRLTDMISDFYHFDLQNHLFRGINTNKTYQLGDPMLVKVKKVNIQKGFLDFLPVE
;
A
#
# COMPACT_ATOMS: atom_id res chain seq x y z
N MET A 1 -18.57 -0.38 -13.36
CA MET A 1 -18.75 0.30 -12.06
C MET A 1 -19.13 1.74 -12.32
N GLY A 2 -20.25 2.25 -11.75
CA GLY A 2 -20.80 3.58 -12.06
C GLY A 2 -20.15 4.76 -11.33
N TYR A 3 -18.94 4.62 -10.79
CA TYR A 3 -18.26 5.69 -10.05
C TYR A 3 -17.45 6.58 -10.99
N VAL A 4 -17.71 7.89 -10.97
CA VAL A 4 -16.97 8.87 -11.77
C VAL A 4 -16.10 9.70 -10.85
N PHE A 5 -14.78 9.48 -10.90
CA PHE A 5 -13.81 10.30 -10.21
C PHE A 5 -13.33 11.45 -11.11
N ARG A 6 -13.66 12.68 -10.73
CA ARG A 6 -13.14 13.89 -11.39
C ARG A 6 -12.27 14.66 -10.40
N PRO A 7 -10.94 14.56 -10.48
CA PRO A 7 -10.05 15.29 -9.58
C PRO A 7 -10.21 16.80 -9.81
N GLN A 8 -10.53 17.51 -8.75
CA GLN A 8 -10.52 18.99 -8.77
C GLN A 8 -9.20 19.46 -8.16
N ARG A 9 -8.47 20.34 -8.85
CA ARG A 9 -7.28 21.01 -8.30
C ARG A 9 -7.65 21.60 -6.93
N ASN A 10 -6.95 21.25 -5.86
CA ASN A 10 -7.15 21.65 -4.46
C ASN A 10 -8.32 21.02 -3.68
N LYS A 11 -9.10 20.09 -4.25
CA LYS A 11 -10.19 19.40 -3.55
C LYS A 11 -10.18 17.87 -3.75
N THR A 12 -9.06 17.33 -4.21
CA THR A 12 -8.92 15.89 -4.52
C THR A 12 -9.16 15.03 -3.28
N ASN A 13 -8.69 15.47 -2.10
CA ASN A 13 -8.96 14.80 -0.81
C ASN A 13 -10.45 14.73 -0.46
N VAL A 14 -11.19 15.81 -0.67
CA VAL A 14 -12.64 15.85 -0.43
C VAL A 14 -13.36 14.90 -1.38
N THR A 15 -12.93 14.88 -2.64
CA THR A 15 -13.52 14.01 -3.68
C THR A 15 -13.24 12.53 -3.39
N ILE A 16 -12.01 12.18 -2.97
CA ILE A 16 -11.66 10.80 -2.57
C ILE A 16 -12.47 10.41 -1.33
N ASN A 17 -12.52 11.24 -0.30
CA ASN A 17 -13.27 10.94 0.92
C ASN A 17 -14.79 10.76 0.64
N LYS A 18 -15.35 11.52 -0.29
CA LYS A 18 -16.72 11.33 -0.75
C LYS A 18 -16.90 9.98 -1.43
N LEU A 19 -16.00 9.64 -2.36
CA LEU A 19 -16.01 8.35 -3.05
C LEU A 19 -15.89 7.17 -2.07
N LEU A 20 -14.99 7.24 -1.09
CA LEU A 20 -14.83 6.21 -0.07
C LEU A 20 -16.09 6.04 0.79
N LYS A 21 -16.77 7.14 1.15
CA LYS A 21 -18.04 7.08 1.87
C LYS A 21 -19.16 6.44 1.02
N GLU A 22 -19.21 6.74 -0.27
CA GLU A 22 -20.20 6.17 -1.20
C GLU A 22 -20.02 4.67 -1.43
N CYS A 23 -18.79 4.17 -1.26
CA CYS A 23 -18.43 2.75 -1.46
C CYS A 23 -18.52 1.93 -0.18
N ASN A 24 -18.68 2.57 0.96
CA ASN A 24 -18.67 1.89 2.26
C ASN A 24 -19.77 0.81 2.34
N GLY A 25 -19.36 -0.42 2.73
CA GLY A 25 -20.22 -1.59 2.82
C GLY A 25 -20.59 -2.25 1.48
N LYS A 26 -20.07 -1.75 0.35
CA LYS A 26 -20.29 -2.35 -0.98
C LYS A 26 -19.16 -3.31 -1.36
N LYS A 27 -19.42 -4.20 -2.32
CA LYS A 27 -18.43 -5.18 -2.80
C LYS A 27 -17.16 -4.55 -3.34
N GLU A 28 -17.27 -3.35 -3.93
CA GLU A 28 -16.18 -2.62 -4.56
C GLU A 28 -15.32 -1.81 -3.58
N GLN A 29 -15.68 -1.76 -2.29
CA GLN A 29 -15.01 -0.93 -1.29
C GLN A 29 -13.49 -1.19 -1.27
N ASN A 30 -13.07 -2.44 -1.10
CA ASN A 30 -11.65 -2.81 -1.03
C ASN A 30 -10.87 -2.43 -2.31
N LEU A 31 -11.51 -2.57 -3.47
CA LEU A 31 -10.90 -2.19 -4.74
C LEU A 31 -10.66 -0.69 -4.79
N ILE A 32 -11.68 0.10 -4.47
CA ILE A 32 -11.62 1.56 -4.54
C ILE A 32 -10.64 2.12 -3.50
N GLU A 33 -10.63 1.58 -2.27
CA GLU A 33 -9.66 1.94 -1.23
C GLU A 33 -8.22 1.64 -1.66
N THR A 34 -7.98 0.47 -2.24
CA THR A 34 -6.65 0.06 -2.73
C THR A 34 -6.19 0.97 -3.88
N LEU A 35 -7.06 1.26 -4.85
CA LEU A 35 -6.74 2.15 -5.96
C LEU A 35 -6.48 3.59 -5.49
N ALA A 36 -7.31 4.09 -4.56
CA ALA A 36 -7.11 5.40 -3.95
C ALA A 36 -5.75 5.50 -3.26
N LEU A 37 -5.40 4.51 -2.42
CA LEU A 37 -4.11 4.44 -1.74
C LEU A 37 -2.92 4.39 -2.72
N ARG A 38 -3.01 3.58 -3.77
CA ARG A 38 -1.96 3.46 -4.79
C ARG A 38 -1.79 4.72 -5.64
N SER A 39 -2.83 5.53 -5.77
CA SER A 39 -2.80 6.80 -6.52
C SER A 39 -2.19 7.95 -5.73
N MET A 40 -2.05 7.81 -4.40
CA MET A 40 -1.46 8.86 -3.56
C MET A 40 0.05 8.94 -3.73
N SER A 41 0.58 10.17 -3.83
CA SER A 41 2.02 10.40 -3.74
C SER A 41 2.53 10.07 -2.34
N LYS A 42 3.79 9.66 -2.26
CA LYS A 42 4.43 9.43 -0.97
C LYS A 42 4.59 10.75 -0.23
N ALA A 43 4.44 10.70 1.10
CA ALA A 43 4.75 11.84 1.94
C ALA A 43 6.26 12.15 1.88
N GLU A 44 6.59 13.45 1.88
CA GLU A 44 7.97 13.94 1.87
C GLU A 44 8.11 15.15 2.81
N TYR A 45 9.30 15.30 3.34
CA TYR A 45 9.68 16.52 4.04
C TYR A 45 10.14 17.57 3.02
N THR A 46 9.63 18.78 3.14
CA THR A 46 9.98 19.89 2.25
C THR A 46 9.99 21.20 3.01
N THR A 47 10.77 22.16 2.54
CA THR A 47 10.74 23.56 3.03
C THR A 47 9.58 24.35 2.43
N GLU A 48 8.92 23.80 1.40
CA GLU A 48 7.76 24.42 0.76
C GLU A 48 6.48 23.97 1.45
N ASN A 49 5.59 24.90 1.76
CA ASN A 49 4.33 24.57 2.38
C ASN A 49 3.32 24.08 1.33
N ILE A 50 3.26 22.78 1.15
CA ILE A 50 2.28 22.11 0.28
C ILE A 50 1.03 21.65 1.04
N GLY A 51 0.97 21.86 2.37
CA GLY A 51 -0.07 21.34 3.26
C GLY A 51 0.06 19.84 3.51
N HIS A 52 -0.89 19.28 4.21
CA HIS A 52 -0.96 17.84 4.45
C HIS A 52 -2.27 17.28 3.87
N TYR A 53 -2.15 16.59 2.74
CA TYR A 53 -3.28 16.08 1.99
C TYR A 53 -4.20 15.17 2.81
N GLY A 54 -3.65 14.15 3.46
CA GLY A 54 -4.45 13.16 4.21
C GLY A 54 -5.13 13.71 5.46
N LEU A 55 -4.55 14.73 6.11
CA LEU A 55 -5.13 15.41 7.28
C LEU A 55 -5.93 16.65 6.90
N ALA A 56 -5.92 17.05 5.63
CA ALA A 56 -6.60 18.25 5.12
C ALA A 56 -6.14 19.56 5.82
N PHE A 57 -4.90 19.62 6.32
CA PHE A 57 -4.34 20.83 6.91
C PHE A 57 -3.63 21.67 5.84
N SER A 58 -3.87 22.98 5.84
CA SER A 58 -3.19 23.93 4.96
C SER A 58 -1.73 24.18 5.36
N LYS A 59 -1.40 23.95 6.63
CA LYS A 59 -0.04 24.04 7.19
C LYS A 59 0.15 22.89 8.14
N TYR A 60 1.26 22.17 7.99
CA TYR A 60 1.56 21.02 8.83
C TYR A 60 3.07 20.83 8.95
N THR A 61 3.51 20.44 10.11
CA THR A 61 4.89 20.00 10.34
C THR A 61 4.93 18.95 11.43
N HIS A 62 5.92 18.08 11.39
CA HIS A 62 6.24 17.19 12.48
C HIS A 62 6.90 17.98 13.62
N PHE A 63 6.51 17.70 14.87
CA PHE A 63 6.97 18.43 16.04
C PHE A 63 7.16 17.58 17.28
N THR A 64 6.37 16.54 17.46
CA THR A 64 6.15 15.85 18.76
C THR A 64 7.03 14.65 19.01
N SER A 65 7.94 14.28 18.09
CA SER A 65 8.78 13.08 18.22
C SER A 65 10.26 13.34 17.89
N PRO A 66 10.93 14.30 18.57
CA PRO A 66 12.30 14.68 18.24
C PRO A 66 13.34 13.60 18.56
N ILE A 67 13.01 12.61 19.41
CA ILE A 67 13.92 11.51 19.75
C ILE A 67 14.20 10.62 18.54
N ARG A 68 13.20 10.42 17.66
CA ARG A 68 13.28 9.49 16.53
C ARG A 68 13.14 10.14 15.15
N ARG A 69 12.79 11.42 15.08
CA ARG A 69 12.61 12.14 13.82
C ARG A 69 13.45 13.41 13.81
N TYR A 70 14.47 13.42 12.97
CA TYR A 70 15.34 14.60 12.80
C TYR A 70 14.60 15.87 12.33
N PRO A 71 13.58 15.81 11.45
CA PRO A 71 12.79 16.98 11.09
C PRO A 71 12.10 17.69 12.26
N ASP A 72 11.72 16.96 13.30
CA ASP A 72 11.16 17.55 14.52
C ASP A 72 12.21 18.42 15.23
N ILE A 73 13.45 17.95 15.31
CA ILE A 73 14.58 18.74 15.88
C ILE A 73 14.82 20.01 15.06
N ILE A 74 14.79 19.92 13.74
CA ILE A 74 14.91 21.10 12.86
C ILE A 74 13.80 22.10 13.17
N THR A 75 12.57 21.63 13.27
CA THR A 75 11.40 22.48 13.58
C THR A 75 11.55 23.13 14.96
N HIS A 76 12.02 22.42 15.98
CA HIS A 76 12.30 22.98 17.31
C HIS A 76 13.37 24.07 17.25
N ARG A 77 14.48 23.85 16.52
CA ARG A 77 15.56 24.84 16.35
C ARG A 77 15.08 26.10 15.64
N LEU A 78 14.30 25.92 14.56
CA LEU A 78 13.72 27.04 13.82
C LEU A 78 12.73 27.83 14.68
N LEU A 79 11.88 27.16 15.43
CA LEU A 79 10.95 27.80 16.36
C LEU A 79 11.71 28.58 17.44
N HIS A 80 12.72 27.97 18.07
CA HIS A 80 13.57 28.65 19.05
C HIS A 80 14.21 29.89 18.47
N ALA A 81 14.84 29.80 17.28
CA ALA A 81 15.44 30.96 16.59
C ALA A 81 14.41 32.06 16.29
N CYS A 82 13.17 31.70 15.96
CA CYS A 82 12.11 32.69 15.76
C CYS A 82 11.73 33.40 17.07
N LEU A 83 11.60 32.66 18.17
CA LEU A 83 11.20 33.21 19.48
C LEU A 83 12.30 34.08 20.11
N THR A 84 13.57 33.70 19.95
CA THR A 84 14.74 34.42 20.52
C THR A 84 15.34 35.46 19.57
N LYS A 85 14.76 35.67 18.38
CA LYS A 85 15.34 36.50 17.30
C LYS A 85 16.78 36.10 16.92
N GLY A 86 17.07 34.78 17.09
CA GLY A 86 18.39 34.21 16.79
C GLY A 86 18.61 34.04 15.28
N LYS A 87 19.82 33.57 14.93
CA LYS A 87 20.19 33.27 13.55
C LYS A 87 19.40 32.05 13.05
N ARG A 88 18.78 32.18 11.88
CA ARG A 88 18.09 31.08 11.20
C ARG A 88 19.07 30.30 10.34
N GLU A 89 18.79 29.01 10.19
CA GLU A 89 19.51 28.12 9.29
C GLU A 89 19.32 28.54 7.82
N ASN A 90 20.33 28.24 6.98
CA ASN A 90 20.23 28.51 5.54
C ASN A 90 19.18 27.59 4.91
N ASN A 91 18.35 28.14 4.01
CA ASN A 91 17.28 27.38 3.33
C ASN A 91 17.79 26.19 2.50
N GLU A 92 18.97 26.32 1.86
CA GLU A 92 19.56 25.21 1.10
C GLU A 92 19.96 24.04 2.01
N VAL A 93 20.54 24.32 3.18
CA VAL A 93 20.85 23.31 4.20
C VAL A 93 19.57 22.60 4.67
N LEU A 94 18.49 23.37 4.87
CA LEU A 94 17.19 22.82 5.26
C LEU A 94 16.59 21.94 4.16
N LYS A 95 16.70 22.33 2.89
CA LYS A 95 16.24 21.52 1.74
C LYS A 95 16.99 20.18 1.66
N GLU A 96 18.31 20.20 1.82
CA GLU A 96 19.12 18.99 1.84
C GLU A 96 18.74 18.08 3.01
N ALA A 97 18.56 18.63 4.20
CA ALA A 97 18.13 17.90 5.37
C ALA A 97 16.73 17.24 5.18
N CYS A 98 15.81 17.97 4.53
CA CYS A 98 14.49 17.45 4.17
C CYS A 98 14.57 16.27 3.18
N LYS A 99 15.36 16.41 2.10
CA LYS A 99 15.60 15.33 1.13
C LYS A 99 16.22 14.10 1.79
N HIS A 100 17.25 14.30 2.60
CA HIS A 100 17.91 13.21 3.32
C HIS A 100 16.94 12.52 4.27
N SER A 101 16.16 13.27 5.04
CA SER A 101 15.16 12.72 5.98
C SER A 101 14.08 11.91 5.25
N SER A 102 13.57 12.42 4.11
CA SER A 102 12.59 11.70 3.29
C SER A 102 13.15 10.40 2.75
N TYR A 103 14.39 10.39 2.27
CA TYR A 103 15.07 9.17 1.80
C TYR A 103 15.25 8.15 2.93
N ARG A 104 15.70 8.59 4.13
CA ARG A 104 15.90 7.71 5.29
C ARG A 104 14.59 7.14 5.81
N GLU A 105 13.52 7.91 5.80
CA GLU A 105 12.17 7.44 6.16
C GLU A 105 11.69 6.33 5.22
N GLN A 106 11.87 6.54 3.89
CA GLN A 106 11.52 5.51 2.90
C GLN A 106 12.36 4.24 3.06
N LEU A 107 13.64 4.39 3.36
CA LEU A 107 14.54 3.24 3.60
C LEU A 107 14.14 2.48 4.88
N ALA A 108 13.82 3.19 5.96
CA ALA A 108 13.35 2.60 7.22
C ALA A 108 12.03 1.84 7.01
N THR A 109 11.06 2.45 6.32
CA THR A 109 9.78 1.80 6.00
C THR A 109 9.96 0.56 5.13
N LYS A 110 10.91 0.61 4.17
CA LYS A 110 11.23 -0.58 3.37
C LYS A 110 11.84 -1.68 4.22
N ALA A 111 12.81 -1.36 5.07
CA ALA A 111 13.45 -2.34 5.95
C ALA A 111 12.45 -2.99 6.91
N GLU A 112 11.52 -2.22 7.46
CA GLU A 112 10.42 -2.73 8.29
C GLU A 112 9.54 -3.73 7.53
N ARG A 113 9.10 -3.36 6.32
CA ARG A 113 8.29 -4.24 5.47
C ARG A 113 9.02 -5.52 5.08
N ASP A 114 10.31 -5.40 4.72
CA ASP A 114 11.13 -6.54 4.34
C ASP A 114 11.33 -7.48 5.55
N SER A 115 11.51 -6.94 6.77
CA SER A 115 11.62 -7.70 8.00
C SER A 115 10.32 -8.46 8.33
N ILE A 116 9.17 -7.78 8.23
CA ILE A 116 7.85 -8.41 8.43
C ILE A 116 7.66 -9.54 7.41
N LYS A 117 7.93 -9.26 6.13
CA LYS A 117 7.81 -10.25 5.06
C LYS A 117 8.73 -11.45 5.29
N TYR A 118 9.96 -11.24 5.74
CA TYR A 118 10.87 -12.32 6.10
C TYR A 118 10.27 -13.22 7.19
N MET A 119 9.75 -12.62 8.27
CA MET A 119 9.15 -13.38 9.37
C MET A 119 7.87 -14.11 8.93
N GLN A 120 7.06 -13.50 8.07
CA GLN A 120 5.92 -14.17 7.44
C GLN A 120 6.35 -15.40 6.65
N MET A 121 7.44 -15.32 5.85
CA MET A 121 7.97 -16.47 5.11
C MET A 121 8.49 -17.56 6.03
N VAL A 122 9.18 -17.21 7.13
CA VAL A 122 9.63 -18.17 8.14
C VAL A 122 8.44 -18.91 8.76
N TYR A 123 7.40 -18.18 9.14
CA TYR A 123 6.17 -18.76 9.69
C TYR A 123 5.47 -19.69 8.69
N MET A 124 5.30 -19.24 7.45
CA MET A 124 4.60 -19.99 6.40
C MET A 124 5.37 -21.23 5.90
N LYS A 125 6.69 -21.29 6.12
CA LYS A 125 7.51 -22.46 5.76
C LYS A 125 7.00 -23.75 6.43
N ASN A 126 6.54 -23.64 7.67
CA ASN A 126 6.01 -24.79 8.42
C ASN A 126 4.55 -25.10 8.08
N LYS A 127 3.93 -24.30 7.21
CA LYS A 127 2.51 -24.38 6.83
C LYS A 127 2.30 -24.87 5.40
N ILE A 128 3.34 -25.44 4.77
CA ILE A 128 3.23 -25.99 3.42
C ILE A 128 2.22 -27.15 3.42
N GLY A 129 1.24 -27.07 2.51
CA GLY A 129 0.14 -28.04 2.39
C GLY A 129 -1.10 -27.69 3.21
N GLU A 130 -1.03 -26.72 4.13
CA GLU A 130 -2.22 -26.25 4.87
C GLU A 130 -3.07 -25.30 4.00
N GLU A 131 -4.35 -25.22 4.32
CA GLU A 131 -5.35 -24.42 3.62
C GLU A 131 -5.75 -23.19 4.45
N PHE A 132 -5.94 -22.06 3.76
CA PHE A 132 -6.26 -20.79 4.40
C PHE A 132 -7.34 -20.03 3.62
N LYS A 133 -8.20 -19.32 4.35
CA LYS A 133 -9.09 -18.32 3.76
C LYS A 133 -8.29 -17.09 3.39
N ALA A 134 -8.43 -16.65 2.15
CA ALA A 134 -7.71 -15.54 1.59
C ALA A 134 -8.63 -14.61 0.79
N VAL A 135 -8.12 -13.43 0.45
CA VAL A 135 -8.77 -12.45 -0.40
C VAL A 135 -7.83 -12.10 -1.54
N ILE A 136 -8.34 -11.93 -2.74
CA ILE A 136 -7.55 -11.48 -3.89
C ILE A 136 -7.12 -10.03 -3.66
N SER A 137 -5.81 -9.81 -3.47
CA SER A 137 -5.17 -8.50 -3.25
C SER A 137 -4.65 -7.86 -4.54
N GLY A 138 -4.60 -8.62 -5.64
CA GLY A 138 -4.18 -8.10 -6.93
C GLY A 138 -4.40 -9.11 -8.06
N VAL A 139 -4.65 -8.59 -9.26
CA VAL A 139 -4.81 -9.38 -10.49
C VAL A 139 -3.81 -8.86 -11.51
N THR A 140 -2.96 -9.75 -12.05
CA THR A 140 -1.94 -9.41 -13.04
C THR A 140 -1.92 -10.49 -14.13
N GLU A 141 -1.36 -10.21 -15.29
CA GLU A 141 -1.21 -11.20 -16.38
C GLU A 141 -0.53 -12.51 -15.96
N ARG A 142 0.28 -12.48 -14.90
CA ARG A 142 1.04 -13.65 -14.40
C ARG A 142 0.25 -14.52 -13.44
N GLY A 143 -0.85 -14.00 -12.87
CA GLY A 143 -1.65 -14.69 -11.87
C GLY A 143 -2.30 -13.76 -10.86
N LEU A 144 -2.85 -14.36 -9.81
CA LEU A 144 -3.53 -13.67 -8.72
C LEU A 144 -2.59 -13.49 -7.54
N TYR A 145 -2.52 -12.27 -6.99
CA TYR A 145 -1.99 -12.05 -5.66
C TYR A 145 -3.13 -12.25 -4.67
N VAL A 146 -2.84 -12.97 -3.60
CA VAL A 146 -3.81 -13.28 -2.55
C VAL A 146 -3.21 -13.03 -1.18
N GLU A 147 -4.01 -12.48 -0.29
CA GLU A 147 -3.64 -12.20 1.09
C GLU A 147 -4.46 -13.10 2.02
N ILE A 148 -3.80 -13.87 2.88
CA ILE A 148 -4.47 -14.68 3.92
C ILE A 148 -5.13 -13.74 4.92
N ILE A 149 -6.41 -13.98 5.25
CA ILE A 149 -7.19 -13.09 6.13
C ILE A 149 -6.62 -13.06 7.54
N GLU A 150 -6.20 -14.21 8.06
CA GLU A 150 -5.79 -14.40 9.44
C GLU A 150 -4.45 -13.72 9.79
N ASN A 151 -3.43 -13.91 8.95
CA ASN A 151 -2.05 -13.52 9.25
C ASN A 151 -1.46 -12.51 8.28
N LYS A 152 -2.25 -12.04 7.31
CA LYS A 152 -1.87 -11.03 6.33
C LYS A 152 -0.65 -11.42 5.46
N CYS A 153 -0.37 -12.72 5.35
CA CYS A 153 0.66 -13.21 4.45
C CYS A 153 0.17 -13.11 3.00
N GLU A 154 0.91 -12.37 2.18
CA GLU A 154 0.62 -12.22 0.76
C GLU A 154 1.47 -13.18 -0.07
N GLY A 155 0.86 -13.82 -1.05
CA GLY A 155 1.52 -14.69 -2.00
C GLY A 155 0.82 -14.70 -3.36
N MET A 156 1.30 -15.56 -4.27
CA MET A 156 0.85 -15.59 -5.64
C MET A 156 0.29 -16.96 -6.02
N ILE A 157 -0.85 -16.98 -6.68
CA ILE A 157 -1.34 -18.11 -7.46
C ILE A 157 -0.97 -17.84 -8.91
N ARG A 158 -0.12 -18.68 -9.48
CA ARG A 158 0.27 -18.53 -10.88
C ARG A 158 -0.89 -18.93 -11.79
N LEU A 159 -1.01 -18.29 -12.93
CA LEU A 159 -2.00 -18.65 -13.94
C LEU A 159 -1.87 -20.13 -14.34
N THR A 160 -0.65 -20.67 -14.41
CA THR A 160 -0.36 -22.08 -14.70
C THR A 160 -0.86 -23.05 -13.64
N ASP A 161 -1.15 -22.58 -12.45
CA ASP A 161 -1.64 -23.40 -11.33
C ASP A 161 -3.18 -23.36 -11.21
N MET A 162 -3.83 -22.55 -12.02
CA MET A 162 -5.30 -22.45 -12.13
C MET A 162 -5.79 -23.42 -13.20
N ILE A 163 -5.89 -24.70 -12.83
CA ILE A 163 -6.14 -25.80 -13.78
C ILE A 163 -7.60 -26.07 -14.09
N SER A 164 -8.54 -25.47 -13.33
CA SER A 164 -9.98 -25.71 -13.49
C SER A 164 -10.58 -25.18 -14.79
N ASP A 165 -9.93 -24.19 -15.40
CA ASP A 165 -10.33 -23.60 -16.70
C ASP A 165 -9.14 -22.92 -17.38
N PHE A 166 -9.33 -22.51 -18.63
CA PHE A 166 -8.44 -21.56 -19.30
C PHE A 166 -8.88 -20.14 -18.95
N TYR A 167 -8.01 -19.39 -18.29
CA TYR A 167 -8.33 -18.03 -17.85
C TYR A 167 -7.73 -16.98 -18.74
N HIS A 168 -8.56 -16.02 -19.16
CA HIS A 168 -8.15 -14.83 -19.89
C HIS A 168 -8.09 -13.63 -18.95
N PHE A 169 -7.00 -12.86 -19.04
CA PHE A 169 -6.85 -11.61 -18.29
C PHE A 169 -7.56 -10.47 -19.02
N ASP A 170 -8.60 -9.93 -18.40
CA ASP A 170 -9.29 -8.73 -18.87
C ASP A 170 -8.57 -7.49 -18.30
N LEU A 171 -7.79 -6.84 -19.17
CA LEU A 171 -7.00 -5.66 -18.81
C LEU A 171 -7.89 -4.45 -18.43
N GLN A 172 -9.08 -4.31 -19.04
CA GLN A 172 -9.96 -3.18 -18.79
C GLN A 172 -10.64 -3.27 -17.42
N ASN A 173 -11.03 -4.49 -17.03
CA ASN A 173 -11.73 -4.74 -15.80
C ASN A 173 -10.83 -5.25 -14.67
N HIS A 174 -9.54 -5.48 -14.94
CA HIS A 174 -8.56 -6.05 -14.00
C HIS A 174 -9.05 -7.34 -13.32
N LEU A 175 -9.54 -8.28 -14.11
CA LEU A 175 -10.04 -9.57 -13.63
C LEU A 175 -9.58 -10.72 -14.54
N PHE A 176 -9.55 -11.94 -13.98
CA PHE A 176 -9.51 -13.14 -14.79
C PHE A 176 -10.93 -13.63 -15.08
N ARG A 177 -11.14 -14.11 -16.31
CA ARG A 177 -12.38 -14.76 -16.72
C ARG A 177 -12.07 -16.14 -17.30
N GLY A 178 -12.74 -17.16 -16.79
CA GLY A 178 -12.69 -18.52 -17.36
C GLY A 178 -13.39 -18.57 -18.69
N ILE A 179 -12.76 -19.23 -19.68
CA ILE A 179 -13.27 -19.31 -21.05
C ILE A 179 -14.49 -20.26 -21.12
N ASN A 180 -14.42 -21.37 -20.40
CA ASN A 180 -15.49 -22.40 -20.43
C ASN A 180 -16.54 -22.17 -19.35
N THR A 181 -16.12 -21.80 -18.14
CA THR A 181 -17.01 -21.69 -16.98
C THR A 181 -17.58 -20.29 -16.77
N ASN A 182 -17.03 -19.25 -17.46
CA ASN A 182 -17.32 -17.83 -17.20
C ASN A 182 -17.04 -17.41 -15.75
N LYS A 183 -16.38 -18.25 -14.93
CA LYS A 183 -15.99 -17.89 -13.55
C LYS A 183 -15.03 -16.71 -13.60
N THR A 184 -15.26 -15.73 -12.75
CA THR A 184 -14.42 -14.52 -12.67
C THR A 184 -13.69 -14.48 -11.36
N TYR A 185 -12.46 -13.95 -11.38
CA TYR A 185 -11.66 -13.63 -10.21
C TYR A 185 -11.23 -12.17 -10.28
N GLN A 186 -11.66 -11.38 -9.32
CA GLN A 186 -11.38 -9.96 -9.26
C GLN A 186 -10.83 -9.57 -7.89
N LEU A 187 -10.28 -8.37 -7.80
CA LEU A 187 -9.76 -7.84 -6.54
C LEU A 187 -10.88 -7.81 -5.48
N GLY A 188 -10.57 -8.31 -4.27
CA GLY A 188 -11.51 -8.36 -3.15
C GLY A 188 -12.34 -9.65 -3.06
N ASP A 189 -12.29 -10.51 -4.08
CA ASP A 189 -13.01 -11.80 -4.01
C ASP A 189 -12.38 -12.71 -2.96
N PRO A 190 -13.20 -13.37 -2.14
CA PRO A 190 -12.72 -14.39 -1.21
C PRO A 190 -12.38 -15.68 -1.96
N MET A 191 -11.34 -16.36 -1.50
CA MET A 191 -10.99 -17.68 -2.00
C MET A 191 -10.33 -18.55 -0.93
N LEU A 192 -10.37 -19.86 -1.11
CA LEU A 192 -9.61 -20.81 -0.33
C LEU A 192 -8.31 -21.13 -1.07
N VAL A 193 -7.19 -21.07 -0.35
CA VAL A 193 -5.86 -21.29 -0.93
C VAL A 193 -5.07 -22.29 -0.11
N LYS A 194 -4.23 -23.07 -0.78
CA LYS A 194 -3.31 -24.03 -0.18
C LYS A 194 -1.86 -23.55 -0.37
N VAL A 195 -1.05 -23.62 0.66
CA VAL A 195 0.36 -23.26 0.59
C VAL A 195 1.12 -24.27 -0.27
N LYS A 196 1.63 -23.83 -1.42
CA LYS A 196 2.39 -24.66 -2.37
C LYS A 196 3.87 -24.67 -2.05
N LYS A 197 4.46 -23.48 -1.94
CA LYS A 197 5.90 -23.31 -1.80
C LYS A 197 6.23 -22.00 -1.12
N VAL A 198 7.26 -22.02 -0.29
CA VAL A 198 7.82 -20.84 0.37
C VAL A 198 9.30 -20.71 0.02
N ASN A 199 9.71 -19.55 -0.44
CA ASN A 199 11.11 -19.21 -0.68
C ASN A 199 11.51 -18.03 0.18
N ILE A 200 12.15 -18.31 1.32
CA ILE A 200 12.53 -17.27 2.31
C ILE A 200 13.55 -16.30 1.71
N GLN A 201 14.55 -16.80 0.97
CA GLN A 201 15.62 -15.95 0.42
C GLN A 201 15.11 -14.93 -0.60
N LYS A 202 14.14 -15.32 -1.42
CA LYS A 202 13.52 -14.45 -2.43
C LYS A 202 12.27 -13.73 -1.92
N GLY A 203 11.77 -14.08 -0.72
CA GLY A 203 10.53 -13.53 -0.17
C GLY A 203 9.30 -13.88 -1.00
N PHE A 204 9.25 -15.09 -1.62
CA PHE A 204 8.11 -15.55 -2.40
C PHE A 204 7.32 -16.63 -1.69
N LEU A 205 6.00 -16.50 -1.76
CA LEU A 205 5.01 -17.44 -1.29
C LEU A 205 4.09 -17.79 -2.46
N ASP A 206 4.12 -19.05 -2.88
CA ASP A 206 3.26 -19.56 -3.95
C ASP A 206 2.10 -20.35 -3.32
N PHE A 207 0.89 -20.09 -3.80
CA PHE A 207 -0.33 -20.79 -3.42
C PHE A 207 -0.91 -21.61 -4.58
N LEU A 208 -1.77 -22.56 -4.23
CA LEU A 208 -2.70 -23.23 -5.14
C LEU A 208 -4.13 -22.80 -4.80
N PRO A 209 -5.02 -22.62 -5.77
CA PRO A 209 -6.43 -22.47 -5.48
C PRO A 209 -6.98 -23.80 -4.96
N VAL A 210 -7.86 -23.75 -3.96
CA VAL A 210 -8.67 -24.89 -3.52
C VAL A 210 -10.07 -24.68 -4.06
N GLU A 211 -10.56 -25.64 -4.81
CA GLU A 211 -11.88 -25.62 -5.45
C GLU A 211 -12.96 -26.23 -4.55
#